data_42b777e3967de5813035f2a347176dae
#
_entry.id   42b777e3967de5813035f2a347176dae
#
_cell.length_a   1.000
_cell.length_b   1.000
_cell.length_c   1.000
_cell.angle_alpha   90.00
_cell.angle_beta   90.00
_cell.angle_gamma   90.00
#
_symmetry.space_group_name_H-M   'P 1'
#
loop_
_entity.id
_entity.type
_entity.pdbx_description
1 polymer ?
#
loop_
_entity_poly.entity_id
_entity_poly.type
_entity_poly.pdbx_seq_one_letter_code
_entity_poly.pdbx_strand_id
1 'polypeptide(L)'
;METTTHAQMGLLDNLITSVVTNDFLQQLDKTLDWNPIEKTLQAMYPATTGRPPCPPLVLFKMSLLQHCYGLSDPQCEELVADRLSWRRFVGLGFQDAVPDETTLVRFRARLRGHGLHEKLLTLINRQLEQKGFILKTCTLADATLLQAARRAPAKDDKAKGNTKDGGDKDASHTVKHNQPHYGYKAHVAVDKNHTLIRAVTLTGAHVHDSQEFENIIKGDEEVVIADKAYCSGKHDQWCVKHKVANGILRKANRGQKLSESMVRVNRLLSSIRSRIEGVFGWWKRSAHYRRVRYIGWIANRLELEFKSICWNLKRLTTLSATT
;
A
#
# COMPACT_ATOMS: atom_id res chain seq x y z
N MET A 1 -10.66 -28.80 21.16
CA MET A 1 -11.90 -28.08 20.80
C MET A 1 -11.57 -27.24 19.56
N GLU A 2 -11.97 -27.79 18.42
CA GLU A 2 -11.80 -27.10 17.12
C GLU A 2 -12.72 -25.87 17.10
N THR A 3 -12.14 -24.71 17.00
CA THR A 3 -12.88 -23.48 16.74
C THR A 3 -13.41 -23.54 15.31
N THR A 4 -14.66 -23.90 15.18
CA THR A 4 -15.46 -23.87 13.94
C THR A 4 -15.53 -22.41 13.45
N THR A 5 -14.59 -22.01 12.61
CA THR A 5 -14.53 -20.66 11.99
C THR A 5 -15.07 -20.66 10.57
N HIS A 6 -15.84 -21.66 10.19
CA HIS A 6 -16.66 -21.58 8.98
C HIS A 6 -18.11 -21.42 9.42
N ALA A 7 -18.70 -20.24 9.19
CA ALA A 7 -20.15 -20.12 9.16
C ALA A 7 -20.66 -21.26 8.29
N GLN A 8 -21.54 -22.11 8.86
CA GLN A 8 -22.17 -23.16 8.08
C GLN A 8 -22.92 -22.50 6.94
N MET A 9 -22.39 -22.63 5.73
CA MET A 9 -23.06 -22.11 4.54
C MET A 9 -24.39 -22.85 4.43
N GLY A 10 -25.50 -22.17 4.63
CA GLY A 10 -26.83 -22.69 4.43
C GLY A 10 -27.07 -23.09 2.97
N LEU A 11 -28.13 -23.88 2.74
CA LEU A 11 -28.53 -24.31 1.40
C LEU A 11 -28.75 -23.08 0.45
N LEU A 12 -29.26 -21.98 1.00
CA LEU A 12 -29.42 -20.69 0.31
C LEU A 12 -28.09 -20.06 -0.07
N ASP A 13 -27.07 -20.14 0.78
CA ASP A 13 -25.72 -19.61 0.48
C ASP A 13 -25.09 -20.34 -0.70
N ASN A 14 -25.33 -21.65 -0.84
CA ASN A 14 -24.87 -22.43 -1.98
C ASN A 14 -25.61 -22.07 -3.28
N LEU A 15 -26.92 -21.83 -3.23
CA LEU A 15 -27.69 -21.39 -4.39
C LEU A 15 -27.30 -19.98 -4.86
N ILE A 16 -27.14 -19.05 -3.93
CA ILE A 16 -26.70 -17.67 -4.24
C ILE A 16 -25.26 -17.68 -4.76
N THR A 17 -24.42 -18.58 -4.27
CA THR A 17 -23.03 -18.75 -4.69
C THR A 17 -22.87 -19.04 -6.19
N SER A 18 -23.82 -19.77 -6.77
CA SER A 18 -23.80 -20.10 -8.21
C SER A 18 -24.23 -18.95 -9.13
N VAL A 19 -24.97 -17.97 -8.60
CA VAL A 19 -25.59 -16.88 -9.38
C VAL A 19 -24.85 -15.55 -9.25
N VAL A 20 -24.25 -15.26 -8.08
CA VAL A 20 -23.59 -13.97 -7.83
C VAL A 20 -22.09 -14.06 -8.07
N THR A 21 -21.65 -13.61 -9.22
CA THR A 21 -20.22 -13.60 -9.60
C THR A 21 -19.62 -12.20 -9.49
N ASN A 22 -18.44 -12.13 -8.91
CA ASN A 22 -17.53 -11.00 -9.04
C ASN A 22 -16.16 -11.60 -9.34
N ASP A 23 -15.78 -11.61 -10.61
CA ASP A 23 -14.57 -12.27 -11.09
C ASP A 23 -13.31 -11.84 -10.34
N PHE A 24 -13.19 -10.54 -10.04
CA PHE A 24 -12.06 -10.01 -9.27
C PHE A 24 -11.96 -10.64 -7.88
N LEU A 25 -13.05 -10.65 -7.11
CA LEU A 25 -13.04 -11.18 -5.74
C LEU A 25 -12.88 -12.70 -5.71
N GLN A 26 -13.48 -13.40 -6.66
CA GLN A 26 -13.31 -14.85 -6.79
C GLN A 26 -11.87 -15.25 -7.14
N GLN A 27 -11.24 -14.51 -8.06
CA GLN A 27 -9.84 -14.73 -8.40
C GLN A 27 -8.93 -14.51 -7.21
N LEU A 28 -9.18 -13.49 -6.38
CA LEU A 28 -8.43 -13.26 -5.16
C LEU A 28 -8.52 -14.44 -4.20
N ASP A 29 -9.73 -14.95 -3.94
CA ASP A 29 -9.93 -16.08 -3.04
C ASP A 29 -9.27 -17.37 -3.56
N LYS A 30 -9.25 -17.58 -4.89
CA LYS A 30 -8.57 -18.72 -5.50
C LYS A 30 -7.04 -18.60 -5.50
N THR A 31 -6.52 -17.37 -5.56
CA THR A 31 -5.09 -17.15 -5.76
C THR A 31 -4.33 -16.98 -4.45
N LEU A 32 -4.95 -16.40 -3.43
CA LEU A 32 -4.31 -16.15 -2.13
C LEU A 32 -4.66 -17.22 -1.11
N ASP A 33 -3.64 -17.67 -0.38
CA ASP A 33 -3.84 -18.40 0.87
C ASP A 33 -4.05 -17.40 2.01
N TRP A 34 -5.26 -17.38 2.56
CA TRP A 34 -5.63 -16.49 3.64
C TRP A 34 -5.17 -16.99 5.03
N ASN A 35 -4.81 -18.28 5.18
CA ASN A 35 -4.43 -18.87 6.46
C ASN A 35 -3.25 -18.20 7.14
N PRO A 36 -2.12 -17.88 6.46
CA PRO A 36 -1.00 -17.18 7.09
C PRO A 36 -1.38 -15.76 7.55
N ILE A 37 -2.27 -15.10 6.80
CA ILE A 37 -2.78 -13.77 7.12
C ILE A 37 -3.67 -13.86 8.37
N GLU A 38 -4.61 -14.80 8.39
CA GLU A 38 -5.51 -15.04 9.53
C GLU A 38 -4.74 -15.32 10.81
N LYS A 39 -3.79 -16.26 10.78
CA LYS A 39 -2.92 -16.56 11.93
C LYS A 39 -2.20 -15.33 12.46
N THR A 40 -1.71 -14.48 11.55
CA THR A 40 -1.05 -13.23 11.94
C THR A 40 -2.01 -12.25 12.59
N LEU A 41 -3.24 -12.17 12.08
CA LEU A 41 -4.27 -11.29 12.65
C LEU A 41 -4.82 -11.79 13.97
N GLN A 42 -4.97 -13.11 14.16
CA GLN A 42 -5.43 -13.72 15.41
C GLN A 42 -4.52 -13.38 16.59
N ALA A 43 -3.23 -13.18 16.37
CA ALA A 43 -2.29 -12.76 17.40
C ALA A 43 -2.65 -11.43 18.09
N MET A 44 -3.50 -10.60 17.48
CA MET A 44 -4.02 -9.38 18.11
C MET A 44 -5.16 -9.61 19.12
N TYR A 45 -5.67 -10.86 19.23
CA TYR A 45 -6.82 -11.19 20.04
C TYR A 45 -6.51 -12.36 20.99
N PRO A 46 -5.60 -12.16 21.96
CA PRO A 46 -5.15 -13.25 22.86
C PRO A 46 -6.20 -13.68 23.88
N ALA A 47 -7.24 -12.87 24.13
CA ALA A 47 -8.24 -13.16 25.15
C ALA A 47 -9.18 -14.29 24.69
N THR A 48 -9.35 -15.28 25.56
CA THR A 48 -10.24 -16.44 25.35
C THR A 48 -11.56 -16.31 26.12
N THR A 49 -11.73 -15.26 26.92
CA THR A 49 -12.91 -15.01 27.76
C THR A 49 -13.68 -13.79 27.25
N GLY A 50 -15.01 -13.81 27.41
CA GLY A 50 -15.93 -12.76 26.99
C GLY A 50 -16.62 -13.06 25.64
N ARG A 51 -17.34 -12.07 25.10
CA ARG A 51 -17.98 -12.18 23.78
C ARG A 51 -16.90 -12.38 22.71
N PRO A 52 -17.02 -13.43 21.85
CA PRO A 52 -16.08 -13.64 20.76
C PRO A 52 -15.95 -12.37 19.89
N PRO A 53 -14.75 -11.94 19.56
CA PRO A 53 -14.56 -10.82 18.66
C PRO A 53 -15.02 -11.19 17.25
N CYS A 54 -15.41 -10.19 16.46
CA CYS A 54 -15.61 -10.39 15.02
C CYS A 54 -14.31 -11.00 14.42
N PRO A 55 -14.41 -12.02 13.55
CA PRO A 55 -13.24 -12.67 12.97
C PRO A 55 -12.30 -11.65 12.33
N PRO A 56 -11.02 -11.61 12.73
CA PRO A 56 -10.09 -10.58 12.24
C PRO A 56 -9.88 -10.61 10.72
N LEU A 57 -10.01 -11.78 10.09
CA LEU A 57 -9.92 -11.92 8.65
C LEU A 57 -11.08 -11.23 7.93
N VAL A 58 -12.31 -11.29 8.48
CA VAL A 58 -13.47 -10.54 7.95
C VAL A 58 -13.17 -9.06 7.92
N LEU A 59 -12.66 -8.49 9.03
CA LEU A 59 -12.33 -7.07 9.15
C LEU A 59 -11.17 -6.67 8.22
N PHE A 60 -10.21 -7.56 8.03
CA PHE A 60 -9.13 -7.33 7.07
C PHE A 60 -9.64 -7.29 5.63
N LYS A 61 -10.45 -8.26 5.21
CA LYS A 61 -11.06 -8.30 3.89
C LYS A 61 -11.99 -7.09 3.65
N MET A 62 -12.78 -6.67 4.65
CA MET A 62 -13.56 -5.42 4.59
C MET A 62 -12.64 -4.20 4.39
N SER A 63 -11.53 -4.13 5.12
CA SER A 63 -10.54 -3.05 4.96
C SER A 63 -9.89 -3.06 3.56
N LEU A 64 -9.65 -4.23 2.98
CA LEU A 64 -9.19 -4.33 1.58
C LEU A 64 -10.22 -3.75 0.61
N LEU A 65 -11.49 -4.15 0.72
CA LEU A 65 -12.57 -3.59 -0.10
C LEU A 65 -12.64 -2.07 0.05
N GLN A 66 -12.63 -1.58 1.28
CA GLN A 66 -12.64 -0.15 1.58
C GLN A 66 -11.52 0.61 0.86
N HIS A 67 -10.28 0.12 0.92
CA HIS A 67 -9.14 0.79 0.32
C HIS A 67 -9.06 0.61 -1.19
N CYS A 68 -9.48 -0.55 -1.72
CA CYS A 68 -9.54 -0.80 -3.16
C CYS A 68 -10.52 0.16 -3.87
N TYR A 69 -11.67 0.42 -3.25
CA TYR A 69 -12.73 1.24 -3.83
C TYR A 69 -12.77 2.68 -3.29
N GLY A 70 -11.89 3.02 -2.35
CA GLY A 70 -11.78 4.38 -1.80
C GLY A 70 -12.96 4.80 -0.93
N LEU A 71 -13.63 3.87 -0.25
CA LEU A 71 -14.86 4.09 0.52
C LEU A 71 -14.59 4.70 1.90
N SER A 72 -15.57 5.39 2.45
CA SER A 72 -15.64 5.73 3.88
C SER A 72 -15.99 4.50 4.73
N ASP A 73 -15.86 4.61 6.05
CA ASP A 73 -16.20 3.50 6.96
C ASP A 73 -17.70 3.13 6.87
N PRO A 74 -18.65 4.09 6.93
CA PRO A 74 -20.07 3.79 6.75
C PRO A 74 -20.39 3.19 5.38
N GLN A 75 -19.82 3.73 4.30
CA GLN A 75 -20.04 3.19 2.96
C GLN A 75 -19.53 1.74 2.82
N CYS A 76 -18.44 1.39 3.49
CA CYS A 76 -17.94 0.01 3.48
C CYS A 76 -18.91 -0.94 4.16
N GLU A 77 -19.45 -0.56 5.32
CA GLU A 77 -20.49 -1.31 6.04
C GLU A 77 -21.73 -1.51 5.17
N GLU A 78 -22.28 -0.42 4.62
CA GLU A 78 -23.46 -0.41 3.75
C GLU A 78 -23.29 -1.32 2.55
N LEU A 79 -22.18 -1.18 1.81
CA LEU A 79 -21.93 -1.98 0.61
C LEU A 79 -21.67 -3.46 0.90
N VAL A 80 -21.09 -3.80 2.04
CA VAL A 80 -20.95 -5.21 2.48
C VAL A 80 -22.33 -5.76 2.89
N ALA A 81 -23.22 -4.95 3.45
CA ALA A 81 -24.58 -5.37 3.77
C ALA A 81 -25.40 -5.63 2.50
N ASP A 82 -25.29 -4.76 1.51
CA ASP A 82 -26.11 -4.77 0.28
C ASP A 82 -25.62 -5.78 -0.76
N ARG A 83 -24.30 -5.96 -0.93
CA ARG A 83 -23.72 -6.77 -2.01
C ARG A 83 -23.37 -8.18 -1.57
N LEU A 84 -24.10 -9.15 -2.06
CA LEU A 84 -23.88 -10.57 -1.78
C LEU A 84 -22.46 -11.06 -2.15
N SER A 85 -21.89 -10.58 -3.26
CA SER A 85 -20.52 -10.92 -3.66
C SER A 85 -19.47 -10.41 -2.66
N TRP A 86 -19.72 -9.27 -2.02
CA TRP A 86 -18.84 -8.71 -1.00
C TRP A 86 -18.98 -9.44 0.32
N ARG A 87 -20.24 -9.75 0.75
CA ARG A 87 -20.47 -10.58 1.94
C ARG A 87 -19.74 -11.92 1.85
N ARG A 88 -19.87 -12.58 0.70
CA ARG A 88 -19.18 -13.84 0.44
C ARG A 88 -17.65 -13.69 0.52
N PHE A 89 -17.09 -12.68 -0.16
CA PHE A 89 -15.65 -12.43 -0.15
C PHE A 89 -15.11 -12.21 1.26
N VAL A 90 -15.81 -11.42 2.09
CA VAL A 90 -15.37 -11.18 3.47
C VAL A 90 -15.58 -12.39 4.39
N GLY A 91 -16.38 -13.38 3.97
CA GLY A 91 -16.66 -14.60 4.74
C GLY A 91 -17.87 -14.50 5.65
N LEU A 92 -18.85 -13.65 5.31
CA LEU A 92 -20.13 -13.51 6.02
C LEU A 92 -21.23 -14.26 5.28
N GLY A 93 -21.97 -15.11 6.00
CA GLY A 93 -23.19 -15.75 5.54
C GLY A 93 -24.35 -14.75 5.43
N PHE A 94 -25.45 -15.18 4.82
CA PHE A 94 -26.60 -14.30 4.56
C PHE A 94 -27.23 -13.74 5.85
N GLN A 95 -27.25 -14.52 6.93
CA GLN A 95 -27.83 -14.12 8.22
C GLN A 95 -26.84 -13.45 9.18
N ASP A 96 -25.53 -13.44 8.85
CA ASP A 96 -24.54 -12.86 9.73
C ASP A 96 -24.68 -11.34 9.81
N ALA A 97 -24.49 -10.78 11.00
CA ALA A 97 -24.43 -9.35 11.18
C ALA A 97 -23.15 -8.79 10.53
N VAL A 98 -23.28 -7.73 9.73
CA VAL A 98 -22.13 -7.00 9.18
C VAL A 98 -21.46 -6.21 10.31
N PRO A 99 -20.13 -6.26 10.45
CA PRO A 99 -19.41 -5.43 11.40
C PRO A 99 -19.61 -3.93 11.09
N ASP A 100 -19.88 -3.17 12.12
CA ASP A 100 -20.12 -1.73 12.04
C ASP A 100 -18.84 -0.93 11.75
N GLU A 101 -19.00 0.33 11.37
CA GLU A 101 -17.91 1.27 11.09
C GLU A 101 -16.93 1.40 12.28
N THR A 102 -17.46 1.39 13.52
CA THR A 102 -16.65 1.57 14.73
C THR A 102 -15.76 0.35 14.98
N THR A 103 -16.23 -0.84 14.61
CA THR A 103 -15.45 -2.08 14.64
C THR A 103 -14.28 -2.03 13.66
N LEU A 104 -14.46 -1.49 12.45
CA LEU A 104 -13.36 -1.24 11.50
C LEU A 104 -12.34 -0.24 12.05
N VAL A 105 -12.79 0.84 12.67
CA VAL A 105 -11.89 1.82 13.33
C VAL A 105 -11.05 1.16 14.41
N ARG A 106 -11.67 0.37 15.29
CA ARG A 106 -10.98 -0.38 16.37
C ARG A 106 -10.00 -1.41 15.81
N PHE A 107 -10.37 -2.12 14.75
CA PHE A 107 -9.50 -3.06 14.07
C PHE A 107 -8.23 -2.39 13.55
N ARG A 108 -8.35 -1.27 12.83
CA ARG A 108 -7.19 -0.51 12.35
C ARG A 108 -6.32 0.03 13.50
N ALA A 109 -6.94 0.45 14.60
CA ALA A 109 -6.19 0.86 15.79
C ALA A 109 -5.35 -0.30 16.37
N ARG A 110 -5.93 -1.50 16.44
CA ARG A 110 -5.20 -2.72 16.87
C ARG A 110 -4.06 -3.08 15.91
N LEU A 111 -4.30 -3.07 14.59
CA LEU A 111 -3.25 -3.31 13.60
C LEU A 111 -2.04 -2.39 13.81
N ARG A 112 -2.29 -1.10 14.06
CA ARG A 112 -1.23 -0.12 14.34
C ARG A 112 -0.52 -0.43 15.66
N GLY A 113 -1.28 -0.69 16.71
CA GLY A 113 -0.74 -1.00 18.04
C GLY A 113 0.18 -2.21 18.07
N HIS A 114 -0.07 -3.20 17.20
CA HIS A 114 0.75 -4.41 17.08
C HIS A 114 1.80 -4.35 15.95
N GLY A 115 1.89 -3.24 15.20
CA GLY A 115 2.84 -3.10 14.09
C GLY A 115 2.68 -4.14 12.98
N LEU A 116 1.47 -4.71 12.82
CA LEU A 116 1.24 -5.83 11.88
C LEU A 116 1.07 -5.40 10.43
N HIS A 117 0.85 -4.12 10.17
CA HIS A 117 0.60 -3.60 8.82
C HIS A 117 1.75 -3.93 7.84
N GLU A 118 3.01 -3.76 8.24
CA GLU A 118 4.17 -4.10 7.39
C GLU A 118 4.29 -5.61 7.13
N LYS A 119 3.90 -6.43 8.12
CA LYS A 119 3.90 -7.89 7.98
C LYS A 119 2.89 -8.36 6.95
N LEU A 120 1.72 -7.71 6.86
CA LEU A 120 0.65 -8.10 5.93
C LEU A 120 1.07 -7.92 4.45
N LEU A 121 1.68 -6.78 4.10
CA LEU A 121 2.22 -6.57 2.76
C LEU A 121 3.32 -7.61 2.46
N THR A 122 4.20 -7.87 3.42
CA THR A 122 5.28 -8.86 3.27
C THR A 122 4.73 -10.28 3.06
N LEU A 123 3.70 -10.70 3.81
CA LEU A 123 3.07 -12.01 3.65
C LEU A 123 2.44 -12.18 2.26
N ILE A 124 1.74 -11.16 1.79
CA ILE A 124 1.13 -11.18 0.45
C ILE A 124 2.22 -11.23 -0.62
N ASN A 125 3.23 -10.38 -0.53
CA ASN A 125 4.34 -10.35 -1.49
C ASN A 125 5.10 -11.67 -1.53
N ARG A 126 5.28 -12.34 -0.39
CA ARG A 126 5.90 -13.68 -0.35
C ARG A 126 5.10 -14.70 -1.14
N GLN A 127 3.79 -14.69 -1.06
CA GLN A 127 2.94 -15.57 -1.87
C GLN A 127 3.05 -15.23 -3.37
N LEU A 128 3.09 -13.94 -3.72
CA LEU A 128 3.25 -13.48 -5.11
C LEU A 128 4.63 -13.87 -5.67
N GLU A 129 5.66 -13.83 -4.84
CA GLU A 129 7.01 -14.27 -5.19
C GLU A 129 7.06 -15.79 -5.42
N GLN A 130 6.49 -16.59 -4.51
CA GLN A 130 6.40 -18.05 -4.63
C GLN A 130 5.65 -18.50 -5.89
N LYS A 131 4.69 -17.70 -6.36
CA LYS A 131 3.94 -17.94 -7.60
C LYS A 131 4.61 -17.35 -8.85
N GLY A 132 5.80 -16.79 -8.73
CA GLY A 132 6.57 -16.24 -9.87
C GLY A 132 6.06 -14.89 -10.38
N PHE A 133 5.17 -14.19 -9.65
CA PHE A 133 4.71 -12.86 -10.05
C PHE A 133 5.69 -11.72 -9.67
N ILE A 134 6.54 -11.91 -8.67
CA ILE A 134 7.62 -10.98 -8.31
C ILE A 134 8.94 -11.63 -8.71
N LEU A 135 9.62 -11.05 -9.71
CA LEU A 135 10.80 -11.66 -10.36
C LEU A 135 12.08 -11.00 -9.90
N LYS A 136 12.30 -10.22 -9.03
CA LYS A 136 13.56 -9.63 -8.49
C LYS A 136 14.66 -9.27 -9.53
N THR A 137 14.37 -9.38 -10.82
CA THR A 137 15.33 -9.07 -11.88
C THR A 137 15.62 -7.57 -11.96
N CYS A 138 14.63 -6.73 -11.71
CA CYS A 138 14.81 -5.30 -11.71
C CYS A 138 13.76 -4.61 -10.83
N THR A 139 14.21 -3.74 -9.94
CA THR A 139 13.35 -2.91 -9.08
C THR A 139 13.38 -1.45 -9.54
N LEU A 140 12.20 -0.87 -9.72
CA LEU A 140 12.02 0.55 -10.03
C LEU A 140 11.67 1.29 -8.75
N ALA A 141 12.37 2.38 -8.45
CA ALA A 141 12.11 3.22 -7.27
C ALA A 141 11.73 4.66 -7.67
N ASP A 142 10.71 5.18 -7.04
CA ASP A 142 10.25 6.56 -7.20
C ASP A 142 9.41 7.01 -5.99
N ALA A 143 9.07 8.31 -5.94
CA ALA A 143 8.27 8.89 -4.88
C ALA A 143 7.14 9.77 -5.42
N THR A 144 6.03 9.81 -4.68
CA THR A 144 4.90 10.68 -5.00
C THR A 144 4.43 11.45 -3.78
N LEU A 145 4.00 12.70 -4.00
CA LEU A 145 3.43 13.55 -2.96
C LEU A 145 1.96 13.20 -2.73
N LEU A 146 1.59 13.21 -1.46
CA LEU A 146 0.23 13.04 -0.94
C LEU A 146 -0.13 14.24 -0.07
N GLN A 147 -1.28 14.85 -0.30
CA GLN A 147 -1.74 15.98 0.51
C GLN A 147 -2.11 15.51 1.92
N ALA A 148 -1.87 16.34 2.93
CA ALA A 148 -2.33 16.09 4.28
C ALA A 148 -3.87 16.12 4.37
N ALA A 149 -4.44 15.40 5.33
CA ALA A 149 -5.89 15.41 5.61
C ALA A 149 -6.38 16.80 6.03
N ARG A 150 -5.56 17.51 6.79
CA ARG A 150 -5.82 18.90 7.21
C ARG A 150 -5.00 19.90 6.42
N ARG A 151 -5.47 21.13 6.35
CA ARG A 151 -4.72 22.24 5.77
C ARG A 151 -3.48 22.55 6.62
N ALA A 152 -2.48 23.16 6.00
CA ALA A 152 -1.33 23.68 6.72
C ALA A 152 -1.79 24.72 7.76
N PRO A 153 -1.22 24.71 8.98
CA PRO A 153 -1.50 25.78 9.95
C PRO A 153 -1.07 27.13 9.39
N ALA A 154 -1.88 28.16 9.66
CA ALA A 154 -1.55 29.53 9.26
C ALA A 154 -0.25 29.99 9.93
N LYS A 155 0.49 30.90 9.28
CA LYS A 155 1.76 31.41 9.83
C LYS A 155 1.56 32.11 11.18
N ASP A 156 0.42 32.78 11.36
CA ASP A 156 0.07 33.55 12.57
C ASP A 156 -0.25 32.64 13.78
N ASP A 157 -0.75 31.42 13.55
CA ASP A 157 -1.06 30.49 14.62
C ASP A 157 0.21 29.90 15.26
N LYS A 158 1.30 29.80 14.49
CA LYS A 158 2.61 29.37 15.02
C LYS A 158 3.22 30.42 15.99
N ALA A 159 3.00 31.70 15.69
CA ALA A 159 3.54 32.80 16.50
C ALA A 159 2.80 32.99 17.83
N LYS A 160 1.52 32.61 17.88
CA LYS A 160 0.65 32.78 19.06
C LYS A 160 0.59 31.59 20.01
N GLY A 161 1.33 30.52 19.74
CA GLY A 161 1.29 29.29 20.55
C GLY A 161 -0.08 28.60 20.60
N ASN A 162 -1.01 29.03 19.77
CA ASN A 162 -2.39 28.60 19.78
C ASN A 162 -2.55 27.33 18.92
N THR A 163 -2.28 26.17 19.53
CA THR A 163 -2.35 24.86 18.89
C THR A 163 -3.78 24.30 18.76
N LYS A 164 -4.80 25.12 18.96
CA LYS A 164 -6.22 24.65 18.95
C LYS A 164 -6.72 24.24 17.56
N ASP A 165 -6.10 24.73 16.47
CA ASP A 165 -6.40 24.30 15.09
C ASP A 165 -5.18 23.60 14.48
N GLY A 166 -4.60 22.68 15.22
CA GLY A 166 -3.38 22.01 14.89
C GLY A 166 -3.46 21.26 13.56
N GLY A 167 -2.66 21.69 12.60
CA GLY A 167 -2.35 20.90 11.41
C GLY A 167 -1.83 19.51 11.80
N ASP A 168 -1.54 18.70 10.82
CA ASP A 168 -0.90 17.40 11.04
C ASP A 168 0.59 17.61 11.37
N LYS A 169 1.02 17.23 12.59
CA LYS A 169 2.40 17.44 13.08
C LYS A 169 3.46 16.66 12.30
N ASP A 170 3.06 15.55 11.68
CA ASP A 170 3.94 14.67 10.92
C ASP A 170 3.99 15.05 9.43
N ALA A 171 3.04 15.87 8.97
CA ALA A 171 3.05 16.44 7.63
C ALA A 171 4.01 17.63 7.54
N SER A 172 4.56 17.86 6.36
CA SER A 172 5.49 18.97 6.15
C SER A 172 5.32 19.65 4.80
N HIS A 173 5.91 20.84 4.68
CA HIS A 173 5.93 21.61 3.45
C HIS A 173 7.06 21.19 2.52
N THR A 174 6.76 21.17 1.23
CA THR A 174 7.75 21.06 0.16
C THR A 174 7.30 21.88 -1.05
N VAL A 175 8.22 22.15 -1.97
CA VAL A 175 7.90 22.86 -3.24
C VAL A 175 8.23 21.91 -4.39
N LYS A 176 7.29 21.70 -5.29
CA LYS A 176 7.48 20.93 -6.53
C LYS A 176 6.90 21.72 -7.70
N HIS A 177 7.70 21.94 -8.75
CA HIS A 177 7.30 22.75 -9.91
C HIS A 177 6.75 24.15 -9.51
N ASN A 178 7.42 24.83 -8.58
CA ASN A 178 7.01 26.12 -8.01
C ASN A 178 5.63 26.12 -7.31
N GLN A 179 5.07 24.95 -7.06
CA GLN A 179 3.81 24.80 -6.30
C GLN A 179 4.10 24.32 -4.89
N PRO A 180 3.59 25.03 -3.86
CA PRO A 180 3.72 24.59 -2.48
C PRO A 180 2.82 23.37 -2.21
N HIS A 181 3.37 22.38 -1.53
CA HIS A 181 2.65 21.20 -1.08
C HIS A 181 2.81 21.05 0.43
N TYR A 182 1.73 20.69 1.11
CA TYR A 182 1.75 20.31 2.51
C TYR A 182 1.19 18.91 2.67
N GLY A 183 1.97 18.00 3.25
CA GLY A 183 1.55 16.62 3.42
C GLY A 183 2.72 15.66 3.58
N TYR A 184 2.59 14.54 2.91
CA TYR A 184 3.49 13.40 2.97
C TYR A 184 4.09 13.07 1.62
N LYS A 185 5.12 12.23 1.66
CA LYS A 185 5.73 11.63 0.48
C LYS A 185 5.73 10.11 0.64
N ALA A 186 5.14 9.41 -0.32
CA ALA A 186 5.19 7.97 -0.40
C ALA A 186 6.33 7.56 -1.33
N HIS A 187 7.28 6.78 -0.80
CA HIS A 187 8.38 6.20 -1.55
C HIS A 187 8.03 4.75 -1.87
N VAL A 188 8.24 4.33 -3.10
CA VAL A 188 7.74 3.07 -3.61
C VAL A 188 8.82 2.36 -4.41
N ALA A 189 8.97 1.07 -4.17
CA ALA A 189 9.75 0.17 -4.99
C ALA A 189 8.83 -0.88 -5.63
N VAL A 190 8.90 -1.02 -6.95
CA VAL A 190 8.09 -1.98 -7.71
C VAL A 190 8.94 -2.93 -8.53
N ASP A 191 8.46 -4.14 -8.74
CA ASP A 191 9.00 -5.04 -9.75
C ASP A 191 8.79 -4.46 -11.16
N LYS A 192 9.82 -4.44 -11.98
CA LYS A 192 9.77 -3.89 -13.34
C LYS A 192 8.77 -4.65 -14.24
N ASN A 193 8.70 -5.97 -14.13
CA ASN A 193 7.97 -6.79 -15.09
C ASN A 193 6.46 -6.66 -14.93
N HIS A 194 5.99 -6.85 -13.72
CA HIS A 194 4.56 -6.86 -13.40
C HIS A 194 4.08 -5.60 -12.66
N THR A 195 4.99 -4.66 -12.33
CA THR A 195 4.72 -3.43 -11.56
C THR A 195 4.09 -3.69 -10.19
N LEU A 196 4.38 -4.86 -9.59
CA LEU A 196 3.96 -5.19 -8.23
C LEU A 196 4.81 -4.45 -7.22
N ILE A 197 4.17 -3.86 -6.21
CA ILE A 197 4.85 -3.10 -5.16
C ILE A 197 5.59 -4.08 -4.25
N ARG A 198 6.90 -3.93 -4.14
CA ARG A 198 7.78 -4.73 -3.30
C ARG A 198 7.94 -4.14 -1.90
N ALA A 199 8.07 -2.83 -1.84
CA ALA A 199 8.22 -2.09 -0.59
C ALA A 199 7.68 -0.67 -0.73
N VAL A 200 7.24 -0.12 0.40
CA VAL A 200 6.78 1.28 0.50
C VAL A 200 7.24 1.88 1.82
N THR A 201 7.51 3.19 1.82
CA THR A 201 7.69 3.98 3.02
C THR A 201 6.93 5.30 2.91
N LEU A 202 6.58 5.89 4.04
CA LEU A 202 5.91 7.18 4.13
C LEU A 202 6.75 8.13 4.97
N THR A 203 6.98 9.34 4.47
CA THR A 203 7.70 10.39 5.19
C THR A 203 6.95 11.71 5.11
N GLY A 204 7.36 12.70 5.89
CA GLY A 204 6.97 14.08 5.64
C GLY A 204 7.43 14.52 4.25
N ALA A 205 6.68 15.41 3.61
CA ALA A 205 6.94 15.80 2.21
C ALA A 205 8.33 16.45 2.00
N HIS A 206 8.95 17.00 3.04
CA HIS A 206 10.28 17.64 2.98
C HIS A 206 11.44 16.67 2.86
N VAL A 207 11.24 15.40 3.28
CA VAL A 207 12.30 14.38 3.28
C VAL A 207 12.77 14.12 1.84
N HIS A 208 14.09 14.15 1.63
CA HIS A 208 14.66 13.93 0.32
C HIS A 208 14.61 12.45 -0.06
N ASP A 209 14.27 12.14 -1.30
CA ASP A 209 14.02 10.77 -1.78
C ASP A 209 15.20 9.82 -1.51
N SER A 210 16.45 10.34 -1.62
CA SER A 210 17.65 9.55 -1.36
C SER A 210 17.77 9.00 0.07
N GLN A 211 17.10 9.61 1.04
CA GLN A 211 17.15 9.11 2.43
C GLN A 211 16.38 7.81 2.62
N GLU A 212 15.41 7.55 1.74
CA GLU A 212 14.56 6.36 1.82
C GLU A 212 15.04 5.21 0.92
N PHE A 213 16.16 5.36 0.23
CA PHE A 213 16.67 4.34 -0.68
C PHE A 213 16.82 2.98 -0.01
N GLU A 214 17.55 2.91 1.09
CA GLU A 214 17.82 1.65 1.81
C GLU A 214 16.57 1.07 2.50
N ASN A 215 15.53 1.90 2.71
CA ASN A 215 14.26 1.45 3.31
C ASN A 215 13.33 0.77 2.27
N ILE A 216 13.47 1.10 0.98
CA ILE A 216 12.61 0.55 -0.07
C ILE A 216 13.34 -0.45 -0.98
N ILE A 217 14.67 -0.40 -1.09
CA ILE A 217 15.48 -1.34 -1.87
C ILE A 217 15.99 -2.44 -0.95
N LYS A 218 15.73 -3.69 -1.30
CA LYS A 218 15.99 -4.85 -0.43
C LYS A 218 17.36 -5.46 -0.60
N GLY A 219 18.05 -5.22 -1.72
CA GLY A 219 19.34 -5.80 -2.07
C GLY A 219 19.28 -7.25 -2.58
N ASP A 220 18.08 -7.74 -2.88
CA ASP A 220 17.82 -9.05 -3.48
C ASP A 220 17.45 -8.97 -4.97
N GLU A 221 17.45 -7.76 -5.55
CA GLU A 221 17.28 -7.47 -6.97
C GLU A 221 18.60 -7.49 -7.74
N GLU A 222 18.54 -7.88 -9.01
CA GLU A 222 19.72 -7.83 -9.90
C GLU A 222 20.05 -6.39 -10.33
N VAL A 223 19.01 -5.55 -10.56
CA VAL A 223 19.16 -4.18 -11.02
C VAL A 223 18.22 -3.27 -10.23
N VAL A 224 18.67 -2.08 -9.87
CA VAL A 224 17.82 -0.99 -9.36
C VAL A 224 17.81 0.19 -10.33
N ILE A 225 16.63 0.68 -10.69
CA ILE A 225 16.45 1.89 -11.51
C ILE A 225 15.69 2.93 -10.67
N ALA A 226 16.29 4.11 -10.49
CA ALA A 226 15.70 5.18 -9.70
C ALA A 226 15.95 6.54 -10.33
N ASP A 227 15.20 7.57 -9.89
CA ASP A 227 15.36 8.93 -10.39
C ASP A 227 16.69 9.56 -9.95
N LYS A 228 17.04 10.67 -10.60
CA LYS A 228 18.23 11.52 -10.28
C LYS A 228 18.28 11.93 -8.80
N ALA A 229 17.13 12.03 -8.12
CA ALA A 229 17.08 12.34 -6.70
C ALA A 229 17.82 11.30 -5.84
N TYR A 230 17.91 10.05 -6.29
CA TYR A 230 18.62 8.98 -5.61
C TYR A 230 20.12 8.93 -5.94
N CYS A 231 20.64 9.75 -6.88
CA CYS A 231 22.04 9.71 -7.29
C CYS A 231 22.95 10.24 -6.17
N SER A 232 23.78 9.35 -5.62
CA SER A 232 24.79 9.68 -4.58
C SER A 232 25.89 8.62 -4.56
N GLY A 233 27.10 9.01 -4.15
CA GLY A 233 28.22 8.08 -3.97
C GLY A 233 27.93 6.99 -2.92
N LYS A 234 27.11 7.31 -1.90
CA LYS A 234 26.66 6.32 -0.90
C LYS A 234 25.86 5.20 -1.55
N HIS A 235 24.93 5.53 -2.46
CA HIS A 235 24.12 4.51 -3.13
C HIS A 235 24.91 3.75 -4.19
N ASP A 236 25.92 4.36 -4.82
CA ASP A 236 26.85 3.65 -5.70
C ASP A 236 27.60 2.56 -4.91
N GLN A 237 28.16 2.89 -3.75
CA GLN A 237 28.82 1.95 -2.85
C GLN A 237 27.87 0.88 -2.33
N TRP A 238 26.63 1.26 -1.97
CA TRP A 238 25.61 0.33 -1.52
C TRP A 238 25.31 -0.71 -2.61
N CYS A 239 25.13 -0.29 -3.87
CA CYS A 239 24.89 -1.20 -4.99
C CYS A 239 26.05 -2.18 -5.20
N VAL A 240 27.29 -1.69 -5.11
CA VAL A 240 28.50 -2.56 -5.21
C VAL A 240 28.52 -3.58 -4.08
N LYS A 241 28.28 -3.13 -2.83
CA LYS A 241 28.27 -4.01 -1.65
C LYS A 241 27.25 -5.14 -1.77
N HIS A 242 26.06 -4.85 -2.31
CA HIS A 242 24.98 -5.83 -2.43
C HIS A 242 24.97 -6.56 -3.78
N LYS A 243 25.96 -6.30 -4.65
CA LYS A 243 26.06 -6.89 -5.99
C LYS A 243 24.84 -6.59 -6.88
N VAL A 244 24.21 -5.42 -6.69
CA VAL A 244 23.07 -4.92 -7.46
C VAL A 244 23.58 -3.99 -8.56
N ALA A 245 23.17 -4.20 -9.80
CA ALA A 245 23.53 -3.32 -10.90
C ALA A 245 22.83 -1.95 -10.73
N ASN A 246 23.62 -0.87 -10.83
CA ASN A 246 23.17 0.48 -10.55
C ASN A 246 22.62 1.18 -11.80
N GLY A 247 21.30 1.27 -11.91
CA GLY A 247 20.55 2.01 -12.93
C GLY A 247 20.00 3.35 -12.43
N ILE A 248 20.56 3.96 -11.37
CA ILE A 248 20.13 5.27 -10.89
C ILE A 248 20.53 6.34 -11.94
N LEU A 249 19.57 7.18 -12.35
CA LEU A 249 19.80 8.23 -13.33
C LEU A 249 20.88 9.19 -12.84
N ARG A 250 21.87 9.47 -13.70
CA ARG A 250 23.01 10.30 -13.34
C ARG A 250 22.66 11.79 -13.45
N LYS A 251 23.22 12.57 -12.51
CA LYS A 251 23.18 14.05 -12.54
C LYS A 251 24.45 14.59 -13.18
N ALA A 252 24.34 15.73 -13.86
CA ALA A 252 25.50 16.51 -14.24
C ALA A 252 26.19 17.07 -12.98
N ASN A 253 27.51 17.07 -12.96
CA ASN A 253 28.27 17.78 -11.94
C ASN A 253 28.15 19.29 -12.17
N ARG A 254 28.34 20.08 -11.11
CA ARG A 254 28.29 21.55 -11.22
C ARG A 254 29.33 22.03 -12.24
N GLY A 255 28.88 22.76 -13.26
CA GLY A 255 29.74 23.29 -14.33
C GLY A 255 30.09 22.30 -15.46
N GLN A 256 29.60 21.03 -15.41
CA GLN A 256 29.84 20.05 -16.45
C GLN A 256 28.53 19.54 -17.04
N LYS A 257 28.48 19.33 -18.35
CA LYS A 257 27.36 18.66 -19.02
C LYS A 257 27.56 17.13 -18.97
N LEU A 258 26.48 16.38 -18.92
CA LEU A 258 26.56 14.94 -19.12
C LEU A 258 27.04 14.62 -20.53
N SER A 259 27.85 13.55 -20.69
CA SER A 259 28.22 13.04 -22.01
C SER A 259 26.97 12.60 -22.79
N GLU A 260 27.03 12.64 -24.11
CA GLU A 260 25.91 12.20 -24.96
C GLU A 260 25.52 10.74 -24.69
N SER A 261 26.50 9.87 -24.46
CA SER A 261 26.26 8.47 -24.08
C SER A 261 25.45 8.36 -22.79
N MET A 262 25.81 9.15 -21.77
CA MET A 262 25.09 9.17 -20.49
C MET A 262 23.68 9.75 -20.62
N VAL A 263 23.48 10.73 -21.49
CA VAL A 263 22.15 11.28 -21.79
C VAL A 263 21.27 10.21 -22.44
N ARG A 264 21.82 9.42 -23.39
CA ARG A 264 21.11 8.29 -24.01
C ARG A 264 20.74 7.21 -22.99
N VAL A 265 21.67 6.82 -22.11
CA VAL A 265 21.43 5.87 -21.01
C VAL A 265 20.34 6.38 -20.08
N ASN A 266 20.44 7.64 -19.62
CA ASN A 266 19.40 8.24 -18.78
C ASN A 266 18.01 8.22 -19.44
N ARG A 267 17.92 8.47 -20.75
CA ARG A 267 16.66 8.43 -21.49
C ARG A 267 16.07 7.02 -21.48
N LEU A 268 16.88 6.00 -21.74
CA LEU A 268 16.45 4.60 -21.70
C LEU A 268 15.97 4.21 -20.31
N LEU A 269 16.75 4.49 -19.27
CA LEU A 269 16.40 4.17 -17.89
C LEU A 269 15.13 4.91 -17.43
N SER A 270 14.96 6.17 -17.83
CA SER A 270 13.75 6.95 -17.56
C SER A 270 12.51 6.35 -18.22
N SER A 271 12.63 5.87 -19.45
CA SER A 271 11.54 5.17 -20.16
C SER A 271 11.12 3.88 -19.44
N ILE A 272 12.07 3.12 -18.90
CA ILE A 272 11.77 1.91 -18.10
C ILE A 272 11.11 2.30 -16.77
N ARG A 273 11.66 3.33 -16.08
CA ARG A 273 11.15 3.79 -14.78
C ARG A 273 9.73 4.33 -14.86
N SER A 274 9.33 4.91 -15.98
CA SER A 274 7.97 5.47 -16.15
C SER A 274 6.84 4.47 -15.88
N ARG A 275 7.11 3.16 -15.92
CA ARG A 275 6.11 2.12 -15.55
C ARG A 275 5.57 2.29 -14.14
N ILE A 276 6.36 2.82 -13.18
CA ILE A 276 5.91 3.07 -11.81
C ILE A 276 4.80 4.13 -11.74
N GLU A 277 4.72 5.02 -12.75
CA GLU A 277 3.67 6.04 -12.84
C GLU A 277 2.27 5.44 -12.93
N GLY A 278 2.16 4.20 -13.42
CA GLY A 278 0.91 3.45 -13.42
C GLY A 278 0.36 3.21 -11.99
N VAL A 279 1.23 2.92 -11.02
CA VAL A 279 0.90 2.79 -9.59
C VAL A 279 0.34 4.12 -9.06
N PHE A 280 1.09 5.21 -9.28
CA PHE A 280 0.69 6.54 -8.81
C PHE A 280 -0.60 7.03 -9.49
N GLY A 281 -0.75 6.71 -10.78
CA GLY A 281 -1.95 7.01 -11.55
C GLY A 281 -3.18 6.31 -10.98
N TRP A 282 -3.08 5.03 -10.65
CA TRP A 282 -4.17 4.29 -10.04
C TRP A 282 -4.49 4.79 -8.63
N TRP A 283 -3.47 5.00 -7.79
CA TRP A 283 -3.67 5.56 -6.45
C TRP A 283 -4.46 6.87 -6.51
N LYS A 284 -4.04 7.81 -7.38
CA LYS A 284 -4.62 9.16 -7.44
C LYS A 284 -5.97 9.24 -8.14
N ARG A 285 -6.25 8.35 -9.10
CA ARG A 285 -7.48 8.38 -9.90
C ARG A 285 -8.53 7.40 -9.41
N SER A 286 -8.15 6.12 -9.31
CA SER A 286 -9.13 5.05 -9.02
C SER A 286 -9.28 4.76 -7.54
N ALA A 287 -8.20 4.84 -6.76
CA ALA A 287 -8.22 4.61 -5.32
C ALA A 287 -8.42 5.89 -4.50
N HIS A 288 -8.65 7.05 -5.16
CA HIS A 288 -8.89 8.36 -4.55
C HIS A 288 -7.83 8.78 -3.52
N TYR A 289 -6.56 8.38 -3.73
CA TYR A 289 -5.45 8.57 -2.80
C TYR A 289 -4.54 9.73 -3.22
N ARG A 290 -5.12 10.91 -3.50
CA ARG A 290 -4.39 12.19 -3.68
C ARG A 290 -4.10 12.88 -2.36
N ARG A 291 -4.96 12.63 -1.37
CA ARG A 291 -4.91 13.12 0.00
C ARG A 291 -4.99 11.94 0.94
N VAL A 292 -4.18 11.96 2.00
CA VAL A 292 -4.26 10.96 3.06
C VAL A 292 -5.56 11.16 3.87
N ARG A 293 -6.09 10.08 4.41
CA ARG A 293 -7.37 10.09 5.15
C ARG A 293 -7.21 10.52 6.60
N TYR A 294 -6.08 10.18 7.20
CA TYR A 294 -5.87 10.29 8.64
C TYR A 294 -4.93 11.43 9.01
N ILE A 295 -4.91 11.77 10.30
CA ILE A 295 -3.92 12.63 10.91
C ILE A 295 -2.86 11.75 11.56
N GLY A 296 -1.59 12.14 11.40
CA GLY A 296 -0.45 11.44 11.98
C GLY A 296 0.14 10.34 11.10
N TRP A 297 1.43 10.14 11.27
CA TRP A 297 2.24 9.28 10.40
C TRP A 297 1.80 7.82 10.42
N ILE A 298 1.60 7.23 11.63
CA ILE A 298 1.31 5.79 11.78
C ILE A 298 -0.01 5.40 11.09
N ALA A 299 -1.03 6.24 11.18
CA ALA A 299 -2.33 5.96 10.58
C ALA A 299 -2.26 6.03 9.04
N ASN A 300 -1.54 7.02 8.52
CA ASN A 300 -1.34 7.19 7.08
C ASN A 300 -0.36 6.15 6.50
N ARG A 301 0.60 5.65 7.30
CA ARG A 301 1.44 4.53 6.92
C ARG A 301 0.61 3.26 6.72
N LEU A 302 -0.32 2.96 7.64
CA LEU A 302 -1.24 1.83 7.49
C LEU A 302 -2.11 1.97 6.22
N GLU A 303 -2.63 3.18 5.95
CA GLU A 303 -3.39 3.44 4.71
C GLU A 303 -2.56 3.16 3.46
N LEU A 304 -1.30 3.62 3.42
CA LEU A 304 -0.38 3.37 2.32
C LEU A 304 -0.14 1.87 2.10
N GLU A 305 0.05 1.10 3.17
CA GLU A 305 0.21 -0.35 3.09
C GLU A 305 -1.04 -1.03 2.49
N PHE A 306 -2.23 -0.67 2.95
CA PHE A 306 -3.47 -1.19 2.35
C PHE A 306 -3.62 -0.81 0.87
N LYS A 307 -3.32 0.43 0.48
CA LYS A 307 -3.35 0.86 -0.92
C LYS A 307 -2.34 0.08 -1.77
N SER A 308 -1.18 -0.26 -1.19
CA SER A 308 -0.15 -1.06 -1.85
C SER A 308 -0.59 -2.52 -2.04
N ILE A 309 -1.18 -3.12 -1.02
CA ILE A 309 -1.79 -4.44 -1.10
C ILE A 309 -2.88 -4.45 -2.18
N CYS A 310 -3.81 -3.49 -2.15
CA CYS A 310 -4.89 -3.39 -3.14
C CYS A 310 -4.36 -3.27 -4.58
N TRP A 311 -3.30 -2.50 -4.81
CA TRP A 311 -2.65 -2.45 -6.12
C TRP A 311 -2.14 -3.82 -6.55
N ASN A 312 -1.38 -4.50 -5.67
CA ASN A 312 -0.81 -5.81 -5.97
C ASN A 312 -1.91 -6.84 -6.28
N LEU A 313 -2.99 -6.85 -5.50
CA LEU A 313 -4.12 -7.74 -5.70
C LEU A 313 -4.84 -7.47 -7.03
N LYS A 314 -5.04 -6.19 -7.36
CA LYS A 314 -5.64 -5.81 -8.66
C LYS A 314 -4.75 -6.20 -9.83
N ARG A 315 -3.43 -6.01 -9.72
CA ARG A 315 -2.50 -6.44 -10.78
C ARG A 315 -2.48 -7.96 -10.94
N LEU A 316 -2.52 -8.69 -9.82
CA LEU A 316 -2.55 -10.15 -9.81
C LEU A 316 -3.70 -10.70 -10.66
N THR A 317 -4.91 -10.19 -10.49
CA THR A 317 -6.07 -10.66 -11.27
C THR A 317 -5.94 -10.36 -12.76
N THR A 318 -5.31 -9.23 -13.12
CA THR A 318 -5.02 -8.92 -14.53
C THR A 318 -3.98 -9.88 -15.11
N LEU A 319 -2.95 -10.24 -14.33
CA LEU A 319 -1.89 -11.14 -14.77
C LEU A 319 -2.39 -12.59 -14.90
N SER A 320 -3.20 -13.05 -13.94
CA SER A 320 -3.78 -14.41 -13.97
C SER A 320 -4.82 -14.61 -15.08
N ALA A 321 -5.37 -13.55 -15.65
CA ALA A 321 -6.28 -13.64 -16.79
C ALA A 321 -5.55 -13.76 -18.15
N THR A 322 -4.23 -13.52 -18.16
CA THR A 322 -3.39 -13.53 -19.38
C THR A 322 -2.54 -14.79 -19.49
N THR A 323 -2.51 -15.61 -18.46
CA THR A 323 -1.89 -16.96 -18.41
C THR A 323 -2.97 -18.03 -18.57
#